data_1099f121ae65dac17612717373cb469b
#
_entry.id   1099f121ae65dac17612717373cb469b
#
_cell.length_a   1.000
_cell.length_b   1.000
_cell.length_c   1.000
_cell.angle_alpha   90.00
_cell.angle_beta   90.00
_cell.angle_gamma   90.00
#
_symmetry.space_group_name_H-M   'P 1'
#
loop_
_entity.id
_entity.type
_entity.pdbx_description
1 polymer ?
#
loop_
_entity_poly.entity_id
_entity_poly.type
_entity_poly.pdbx_seq_one_letter_code
_entity_poly.pdbx_strand_id
1 'polypeptide(L)'
;FEFLYKHFDKGIITSEYYDEIVKKYYNEAFNHALVENNFPKGLPETGFNYLSQIMIEEITRNFIDYEREYLKKGNELTIIGLEENLTYTFDIDGTEVNLTGFADRIDFANDKVRIIDYKSGQVKDDDVLIKDTSENLSDLTEKSLQLTIYKYLYKKNNTEVNIEDIEPAIYGLLKVSNPFFPLKNCSDAFDNDALMDTCDIQFEELFREILDVNKPF
;
A
#
# COMPACT_ATOMS: atom_id res chain seq x y z
N PHE A 1 9.60 -7.58 3.05
CA PHE A 1 9.94 -6.18 3.39
C PHE A 1 9.67 -5.88 4.86
N GLU A 2 8.53 -6.27 5.42
CA GLU A 2 8.15 -6.03 6.82
C GLU A 2 9.29 -6.34 7.79
N PHE A 3 9.86 -7.54 7.73
CA PHE A 3 10.97 -7.93 8.61
C PHE A 3 12.19 -7.00 8.49
N LEU A 4 12.53 -6.56 7.27
CA LEU A 4 13.63 -5.63 7.06
C LEU A 4 13.32 -4.26 7.66
N TYR A 5 12.12 -3.73 7.39
CA TYR A 5 11.73 -2.40 7.84
C TYR A 5 11.54 -2.28 9.35
N LYS A 6 11.24 -3.36 10.06
CA LYS A 6 11.20 -3.38 11.53
C LYS A 6 12.53 -3.02 12.20
N HIS A 7 13.64 -3.08 11.46
CA HIS A 7 14.96 -2.72 11.98
C HIS A 7 15.29 -1.23 11.82
N PHE A 8 14.44 -0.45 11.17
CA PHE A 8 14.60 1.00 11.14
C PHE A 8 14.00 1.62 12.39
N ASP A 9 14.74 2.53 13.02
CA ASP A 9 14.22 3.33 14.12
C ASP A 9 13.12 4.29 13.62
N LYS A 10 12.28 4.75 14.55
CA LYS A 10 11.25 5.78 14.28
C LYS A 10 11.92 7.14 14.08
N GLY A 11 12.47 7.37 12.91
CA GLY A 11 13.15 8.62 12.56
C GLY A 11 13.38 8.74 11.07
N ILE A 12 14.03 9.83 10.66
CA ILE A 12 14.36 10.05 9.26
C ILE A 12 15.40 9.02 8.82
N ILE A 13 15.09 8.29 7.77
CA ILE A 13 15.97 7.31 7.15
C ILE A 13 16.80 8.04 6.09
N THR A 14 18.11 8.18 6.35
CA THR A 14 19.07 8.66 5.36
C THR A 14 19.57 7.51 4.49
N SER A 15 20.21 7.83 3.37
CA SER A 15 20.76 6.81 2.47
C SER A 15 21.84 5.96 3.14
N GLU A 16 22.69 6.56 4.00
CA GLU A 16 23.73 5.86 4.73
C GLU A 16 23.14 4.90 5.78
N TYR A 17 22.12 5.34 6.53
CA TYR A 17 21.44 4.52 7.51
C TYR A 17 20.68 3.37 6.84
N TYR A 18 20.03 3.65 5.70
CA TYR A 18 19.38 2.64 4.89
C TYR A 18 20.35 1.54 4.45
N ASP A 19 21.51 1.93 3.91
CA ASP A 19 22.54 1.00 3.46
C ASP A 19 23.12 0.15 4.62
N GLU A 20 23.28 0.74 5.80
CA GLU A 20 23.74 0.02 7.00
C GLU A 20 22.74 -1.08 7.39
N ILE A 21 21.44 -0.74 7.48
CA ILE A 21 20.39 -1.69 7.87
C ILE A 21 20.23 -2.78 6.81
N VAL A 22 20.16 -2.42 5.53
CA VAL A 22 20.05 -3.40 4.44
C VAL A 22 21.24 -4.36 4.43
N LYS A 23 22.47 -3.85 4.54
CA LYS A 23 23.67 -4.68 4.58
C LYS A 23 23.66 -5.66 5.74
N LYS A 24 23.16 -5.23 6.90
CA LYS A 24 23.15 -6.04 8.13
C LYS A 24 22.05 -7.09 8.12
N TYR A 25 20.84 -6.75 7.67
CA TYR A 25 19.65 -7.57 7.90
C TYR A 25 19.02 -8.19 6.64
N TYR A 26 19.46 -7.83 5.43
CA TYR A 26 18.84 -8.32 4.19
C TYR A 26 18.78 -9.85 4.12
N ASN A 27 19.91 -10.52 4.37
CA ASN A 27 19.96 -11.98 4.28
C ASN A 27 19.09 -12.66 5.34
N GLU A 28 19.01 -12.08 6.53
CA GLU A 28 18.17 -12.58 7.61
C GLU A 28 16.68 -12.41 7.23
N ALA A 29 16.29 -11.23 6.76
CA ALA A 29 14.95 -10.93 6.29
C ALA A 29 14.51 -11.84 5.14
N PHE A 30 15.39 -12.05 4.17
CA PHE A 30 15.12 -12.93 3.04
C PHE A 30 14.92 -14.39 3.48
N ASN A 31 15.80 -14.90 4.33
CA ASN A 31 15.67 -16.25 4.87
C ASN A 31 14.42 -16.42 5.74
N HIS A 32 14.06 -15.41 6.53
CA HIS A 32 12.84 -15.40 7.32
C HIS A 32 11.61 -15.54 6.41
N ALA A 33 11.52 -14.71 5.37
CA ALA A 33 10.41 -14.78 4.41
C ALA A 33 10.31 -16.15 3.71
N LEU A 34 11.44 -16.77 3.34
CA LEU A 34 11.43 -18.12 2.77
C LEU A 34 10.86 -19.15 3.75
N VAL A 35 11.24 -19.08 5.03
CA VAL A 35 10.77 -20.02 6.06
C VAL A 35 9.27 -19.84 6.33
N GLU A 36 8.79 -18.61 6.46
CA GLU A 36 7.37 -18.31 6.69
C GLU A 36 6.48 -18.81 5.54
N ASN A 37 6.98 -18.74 4.30
CA ASN A 37 6.26 -19.22 3.13
C ASN A 37 6.51 -20.69 2.81
N ASN A 38 6.99 -21.49 3.79
CA ASN A 38 7.22 -22.93 3.68
C ASN A 38 8.19 -23.33 2.56
N PHE A 39 9.11 -22.47 2.16
CA PHE A 39 10.20 -22.87 1.31
C PHE A 39 11.15 -23.81 2.08
N PRO A 40 11.51 -24.97 1.52
CA PRO A 40 12.37 -25.93 2.22
C PRO A 40 13.74 -25.32 2.54
N LYS A 41 14.24 -25.58 3.75
CA LYS A 41 15.64 -25.25 4.08
C LYS A 41 16.58 -26.03 3.17
N GLY A 42 17.49 -25.34 2.50
CA GLY A 42 18.40 -25.94 1.55
C GLY A 42 17.70 -26.26 0.24
N LEU A 43 17.14 -25.23 -0.41
CA LEU A 43 16.55 -25.35 -1.74
C LEU A 43 17.52 -26.08 -2.70
N PRO A 44 17.01 -27.04 -3.49
CA PRO A 44 17.82 -27.67 -4.50
C PRO A 44 18.35 -26.60 -5.46
N GLU A 45 19.63 -26.67 -5.83
CA GLU A 45 20.25 -25.75 -6.78
C GLU A 45 19.68 -25.85 -8.21
N THR A 46 18.55 -26.53 -8.37
CA THR A 46 17.89 -26.79 -9.66
C THR A 46 16.37 -26.86 -9.51
N GLY A 47 15.67 -26.63 -10.60
CA GLY A 47 14.22 -26.77 -10.69
C GLY A 47 13.45 -25.47 -10.47
N PHE A 48 12.12 -25.58 -10.41
CA PHE A 48 11.21 -24.42 -10.34
C PHE A 48 11.41 -23.57 -9.08
N ASN A 49 11.58 -24.20 -7.94
CA ASN A 49 11.80 -23.48 -6.67
C ASN A 49 13.09 -22.67 -6.68
N TYR A 50 14.14 -23.16 -7.31
CA TYR A 50 15.39 -22.43 -7.48
C TYR A 50 15.22 -21.19 -8.36
N LEU A 51 14.52 -21.34 -9.50
CA LEU A 51 14.21 -20.20 -10.36
C LEU A 51 13.33 -19.16 -9.65
N SER A 52 12.32 -19.60 -8.91
CA SER A 52 11.45 -18.72 -8.13
C SER A 52 12.24 -17.95 -7.08
N GLN A 53 13.17 -18.59 -6.39
CA GLN A 53 14.04 -17.91 -5.41
C GLN A 53 14.90 -16.83 -6.08
N ILE A 54 15.55 -17.15 -7.20
CA ILE A 54 16.36 -16.16 -7.94
C ILE A 54 15.52 -14.97 -8.37
N MET A 55 14.32 -15.22 -8.89
CA MET A 55 13.40 -14.14 -9.31
C MET A 55 12.98 -13.26 -8.12
N ILE A 56 12.62 -13.85 -6.99
CA ILE A 56 12.23 -13.11 -5.79
C ILE A 56 13.43 -12.30 -5.27
N GLU A 57 14.61 -12.87 -5.26
CA GLU A 57 15.83 -12.18 -4.84
C GLU A 57 16.14 -10.98 -5.74
N GLU A 58 16.03 -11.15 -7.06
CA GLU A 58 16.24 -10.08 -8.04
C GLU A 58 15.20 -8.96 -7.88
N ILE A 59 13.93 -9.31 -7.78
CA ILE A 59 12.83 -8.35 -7.55
C ILE A 59 13.07 -7.55 -6.26
N THR A 60 13.44 -8.23 -5.18
CA THR A 60 13.70 -7.59 -3.89
C THR A 60 14.90 -6.66 -3.95
N ARG A 61 16.00 -7.06 -4.62
CA ARG A 61 17.17 -6.22 -4.81
C ARG A 61 16.87 -4.98 -5.64
N ASN A 62 16.13 -5.13 -6.74
CA ASN A 62 15.73 -4.01 -7.58
C ASN A 62 14.90 -2.98 -6.81
N PHE A 63 14.00 -3.43 -5.94
CA PHE A 63 13.23 -2.54 -5.08
C PHE A 63 14.11 -1.82 -4.05
N ILE A 64 15.02 -2.54 -3.39
CA ILE A 64 15.99 -1.95 -2.44
C ILE A 64 16.87 -0.90 -3.13
N ASP A 65 17.35 -1.19 -4.34
CA ASP A 65 18.17 -0.25 -5.13
C ASP A 65 17.36 0.98 -5.53
N TYR A 66 16.08 0.82 -5.87
CA TYR A 66 15.19 1.95 -6.13
C TYR A 66 15.04 2.87 -4.92
N GLU A 67 14.76 2.33 -3.73
CA GLU A 67 14.66 3.14 -2.51
C GLU A 67 15.98 3.80 -2.13
N ARG A 68 17.08 3.09 -2.28
CA ARG A 68 18.42 3.66 -2.09
C ARG A 68 18.66 4.87 -2.98
N GLU A 69 18.33 4.76 -4.27
CA GLU A 69 18.49 5.87 -5.21
C GLU A 69 17.51 7.03 -4.92
N TYR A 70 16.30 6.71 -4.41
CA TYR A 70 15.37 7.72 -3.93
C TYR A 70 15.96 8.54 -2.78
N LEU A 71 16.54 7.89 -1.78
CA LEU A 71 17.18 8.54 -0.62
C LEU A 71 18.44 9.32 -1.01
N LYS A 72 19.28 8.80 -1.92
CA LYS A 72 20.48 9.50 -2.42
C LYS A 72 20.16 10.81 -3.14
N LYS A 73 18.97 10.97 -3.67
CA LYS A 73 18.51 12.24 -4.28
C LYS A 73 18.15 13.29 -3.24
N GLY A 74 18.32 12.99 -1.95
CA GLY A 74 18.03 13.89 -0.84
C GLY A 74 16.58 13.85 -0.37
N ASN A 75 15.80 12.85 -0.81
CA ASN A 75 14.47 12.63 -0.25
C ASN A 75 14.55 12.05 1.16
N GLU A 76 13.58 12.39 1.97
CA GLU A 76 13.46 11.87 3.33
C GLU A 76 12.39 10.78 3.37
N LEU A 77 12.58 9.82 4.25
CA LEU A 77 11.66 8.71 4.49
C LEU A 77 11.59 8.42 5.99
N THR A 78 10.39 8.32 6.52
CA THR A 78 10.15 7.87 7.90
C THR A 78 9.06 6.81 7.90
N ILE A 79 9.34 5.62 8.44
CA ILE A 79 8.33 4.57 8.58
C ILE A 79 7.39 4.93 9.75
N ILE A 80 6.10 4.99 9.48
CA ILE A 80 5.05 5.25 10.47
C ILE A 80 4.48 3.93 10.98
N GLY A 81 4.17 3.00 10.06
CA GLY A 81 3.58 1.71 10.39
C GLY A 81 3.89 0.64 9.35
N LEU A 82 3.82 -0.62 9.76
CA LEU A 82 4.02 -1.82 8.94
C LEU A 82 2.88 -2.79 9.22
N GLU A 83 2.28 -3.36 8.17
CA GLU A 83 1.13 -4.28 8.27
C GLU A 83 -0.01 -3.67 9.11
N GLU A 84 -0.33 -2.40 8.80
CA GLU A 84 -1.30 -1.64 9.60
C GLU A 84 -2.73 -1.97 9.20
N ASN A 85 -3.54 -2.26 10.22
CA ASN A 85 -4.97 -2.46 10.07
C ASN A 85 -5.70 -1.12 10.17
N LEU A 86 -6.23 -0.63 9.05
CA LEU A 86 -7.06 0.56 8.97
C LEU A 86 -8.52 0.13 9.06
N THR A 87 -9.25 0.59 10.08
CA THR A 87 -10.66 0.23 10.28
C THR A 87 -11.49 1.47 10.59
N TYR A 88 -12.66 1.57 9.96
CA TYR A 88 -13.69 2.55 10.29
C TYR A 88 -15.04 1.85 10.49
N THR A 89 -15.75 2.21 11.56
CA THR A 89 -17.03 1.59 11.93
C THR A 89 -18.18 2.49 11.51
N PHE A 90 -19.08 1.95 10.71
CA PHE A 90 -20.34 2.59 10.34
C PHE A 90 -21.45 2.10 11.27
N ASP A 91 -22.36 2.99 11.65
CA ASP A 91 -23.63 2.64 12.27
C ASP A 91 -24.74 2.63 11.21
N ILE A 92 -25.19 1.46 10.84
CA ILE A 92 -26.26 1.26 9.86
C ILE A 92 -27.52 0.85 10.60
N ASP A 93 -28.36 1.83 10.90
CA ASP A 93 -29.64 1.64 11.59
C ASP A 93 -29.53 0.89 12.93
N GLY A 94 -28.46 1.19 13.70
CA GLY A 94 -28.16 0.56 14.99
C GLY A 94 -27.34 -0.74 14.88
N THR A 95 -26.86 -1.07 13.69
CA THR A 95 -25.94 -2.20 13.46
C THR A 95 -24.54 -1.67 13.10
N GLU A 96 -23.54 -2.04 13.89
CA GLU A 96 -22.15 -1.69 13.59
C GLU A 96 -21.60 -2.54 12.47
N VAL A 97 -21.05 -1.90 11.42
CA VAL A 97 -20.38 -2.52 10.28
C VAL A 97 -18.98 -1.94 10.14
N ASN A 98 -17.98 -2.81 10.07
CA ASN A 98 -16.58 -2.41 9.94
C ASN A 98 -16.11 -2.48 8.49
N LEU A 99 -15.66 -1.35 7.95
CA LEU A 99 -14.83 -1.31 6.75
C LEU A 99 -13.36 -1.42 7.17
N THR A 100 -12.66 -2.40 6.64
CA THR A 100 -11.28 -2.70 7.05
C THR A 100 -10.36 -2.82 5.83
N GLY A 101 -9.16 -2.25 5.93
CA GLY A 101 -8.09 -2.39 4.95
C GLY A 101 -6.76 -2.69 5.66
N PHE A 102 -5.90 -3.48 5.04
CA PHE A 102 -4.56 -3.79 5.52
C PHE A 102 -3.54 -3.12 4.62
N ALA A 103 -2.80 -2.15 5.16
CA ALA A 103 -1.73 -1.45 4.45
C ALA A 103 -0.39 -2.14 4.77
N ASP A 104 0.35 -2.54 3.74
CA ASP A 104 1.65 -3.19 3.93
C ASP A 104 2.66 -2.25 4.61
N ARG A 105 2.62 -0.95 4.27
CA ARG A 105 3.46 0.07 4.89
C ARG A 105 2.77 1.43 4.88
N ILE A 106 2.92 2.17 5.97
CA ILE A 106 2.62 3.60 6.04
C ILE A 106 3.93 4.33 6.33
N ASP A 107 4.25 5.32 5.51
CA ASP A 107 5.44 6.13 5.70
C ASP A 107 5.17 7.61 5.44
N PHE A 108 6.10 8.45 5.86
CA PHE A 108 6.11 9.89 5.58
C PHE A 108 7.29 10.21 4.67
N ALA A 109 7.01 10.80 3.52
CA ALA A 109 8.02 11.18 2.56
C ALA A 109 7.55 12.37 1.71
N ASN A 110 8.40 13.38 1.54
CA ASN A 110 8.12 14.58 0.75
C ASN A 110 6.82 15.29 1.18
N ASP A 111 6.67 15.51 2.48
CA ASP A 111 5.49 16.14 3.10
C ASP A 111 4.15 15.40 2.87
N LYS A 112 4.22 14.13 2.47
CA LYS A 112 3.05 13.27 2.27
C LYS A 112 3.09 12.07 3.21
N VAL A 113 1.93 11.69 3.71
CA VAL A 113 1.71 10.36 4.30
C VAL A 113 1.39 9.40 3.16
N ARG A 114 2.29 8.45 2.91
CA ARG A 114 2.08 7.45 1.88
C ARG A 114 1.56 6.16 2.50
N ILE A 115 0.53 5.59 1.88
CA ILE A 115 -0.06 4.30 2.28
C ILE A 115 0.25 3.32 1.15
N ILE A 116 1.15 2.41 1.42
CA ILE A 116 1.81 1.58 0.41
C ILE A 116 1.26 0.16 0.42
N ASP A 117 0.99 -0.35 -0.76
CA ASP A 117 0.69 -1.74 -1.05
C ASP A 117 1.71 -2.30 -2.05
N TYR A 118 2.29 -3.47 -1.76
CA TYR A 118 3.26 -4.13 -2.64
C TYR A 118 2.57 -5.13 -3.56
N LYS A 119 2.70 -4.95 -4.86
CA LYS A 119 2.13 -5.88 -5.86
C LYS A 119 3.23 -6.58 -6.66
N SER A 120 3.23 -7.90 -6.60
CA SER A 120 4.08 -8.76 -7.44
C SER A 120 3.51 -9.00 -8.84
N GLY A 121 2.32 -8.49 -9.13
CA GLY A 121 1.68 -8.51 -10.46
C GLY A 121 2.02 -7.28 -11.29
N GLN A 122 1.56 -7.30 -12.55
CA GLN A 122 1.69 -6.13 -13.42
C GLN A 122 0.80 -4.98 -12.93
N VAL A 123 1.36 -3.77 -12.87
CA VAL A 123 0.65 -2.53 -12.55
C VAL A 123 0.84 -1.53 -13.70
N LYS A 124 -0.26 -0.89 -14.11
CA LYS A 124 -0.30 0.15 -15.15
C LYS A 124 -0.80 1.45 -14.55
N ASP A 125 -0.48 2.56 -15.19
CA ASP A 125 -0.95 3.88 -14.76
C ASP A 125 -2.47 4.01 -14.71
N ASP A 126 -3.18 3.37 -15.65
CA ASP A 126 -4.65 3.37 -15.68
C ASP A 126 -5.28 2.55 -14.55
N ASP A 127 -4.53 1.63 -13.94
CA ASP A 127 -5.01 0.80 -12.83
C ASP A 127 -5.19 1.59 -11.53
N VAL A 128 -4.57 2.76 -11.43
CA VAL A 128 -4.56 3.63 -10.23
C VAL A 128 -5.19 4.99 -10.50
N LEU A 129 -6.08 5.08 -11.49
CA LEU A 129 -6.68 6.33 -11.94
C LEU A 129 -8.14 6.41 -11.49
N ILE A 130 -8.52 7.57 -10.91
CA ILE A 130 -9.91 7.99 -10.70
C ILE A 130 -10.22 9.09 -11.72
N LYS A 131 -11.29 8.95 -12.49
CA LYS A 131 -11.63 9.88 -13.56
C LYS A 131 -12.46 11.05 -13.05
N ASP A 132 -13.36 10.80 -12.11
CA ASP A 132 -14.30 11.79 -11.56
C ASP A 132 -14.55 11.51 -10.08
N THR A 133 -14.78 12.55 -9.28
CA THR A 133 -15.11 12.44 -7.85
C THR A 133 -16.48 11.83 -7.59
N SER A 134 -17.40 11.92 -8.56
CA SER A 134 -18.72 11.31 -8.56
C SER A 134 -18.76 9.92 -9.16
N GLU A 135 -17.59 9.36 -9.55
CA GLU A 135 -17.51 8.02 -10.12
C GLU A 135 -18.05 6.99 -9.12
N ASN A 136 -18.84 6.06 -9.61
CA ASN A 136 -19.32 4.98 -8.77
C ASN A 136 -18.13 4.11 -8.37
N LEU A 137 -17.98 3.81 -7.07
CA LEU A 137 -16.88 2.98 -6.56
C LEU A 137 -16.83 1.61 -7.24
N SER A 138 -17.97 1.09 -7.69
CA SER A 138 -18.06 -0.16 -8.47
C SER A 138 -17.43 -0.08 -9.86
N ASP A 139 -17.25 1.11 -10.42
CA ASP A 139 -16.67 1.34 -11.74
C ASP A 139 -15.15 1.54 -11.70
N LEU A 140 -14.59 1.68 -10.49
CA LEU A 140 -13.15 1.76 -10.28
C LEU A 140 -12.48 0.41 -10.58
N THR A 141 -11.23 0.45 -10.99
CA THR A 141 -10.42 -0.77 -11.04
C THR A 141 -10.21 -1.32 -9.63
N GLU A 142 -9.92 -2.60 -9.48
CA GLU A 142 -9.61 -3.21 -8.18
C GLU A 142 -8.53 -2.43 -7.41
N LYS A 143 -7.48 -1.97 -8.11
CA LYS A 143 -6.36 -1.25 -7.51
C LYS A 143 -6.73 0.19 -7.14
N SER A 144 -7.44 0.92 -8.00
CA SER A 144 -7.87 2.28 -7.66
C SER A 144 -8.90 2.28 -6.54
N LEU A 145 -9.81 1.29 -6.49
CA LEU A 145 -10.74 1.10 -5.38
C LEU A 145 -9.99 0.81 -4.07
N GLN A 146 -9.02 -0.11 -4.08
CA GLN A 146 -8.20 -0.42 -2.90
C GLN A 146 -7.51 0.83 -2.37
N LEU A 147 -6.86 1.61 -3.22
CA LEU A 147 -6.17 2.83 -2.83
C LEU A 147 -7.15 3.92 -2.33
N THR A 148 -8.34 4.02 -2.93
CA THR A 148 -9.39 4.93 -2.47
C THR A 148 -9.86 4.55 -1.06
N ILE A 149 -10.08 3.26 -0.80
CA ILE A 149 -10.44 2.76 0.54
C ILE A 149 -9.33 3.08 1.54
N TYR A 150 -8.06 2.91 1.20
CA TYR A 150 -6.95 3.28 2.10
C TYR A 150 -6.92 4.77 2.42
N LYS A 151 -7.10 5.64 1.41
CA LYS A 151 -7.18 7.09 1.60
C LYS A 151 -8.32 7.46 2.53
N TYR A 152 -9.49 6.88 2.27
CA TYR A 152 -10.70 7.07 3.06
C TYR A 152 -10.50 6.64 4.53
N LEU A 153 -10.08 5.39 4.75
CA LEU A 153 -9.87 4.85 6.10
C LEU A 153 -8.82 5.64 6.88
N TYR A 154 -7.72 6.01 6.24
CA TYR A 154 -6.68 6.78 6.89
C TYR A 154 -7.18 8.17 7.29
N LYS A 155 -7.90 8.86 6.40
CA LYS A 155 -8.50 10.18 6.68
C LYS A 155 -9.53 10.12 7.81
N LYS A 156 -10.39 9.09 7.84
CA LYS A 156 -11.38 8.91 8.92
C LYS A 156 -10.73 8.70 10.29
N ASN A 157 -9.58 8.05 10.35
CA ASN A 157 -8.83 7.80 11.59
C ASN A 157 -7.89 8.94 11.98
N ASN A 158 -7.54 9.84 11.03
CA ASN A 158 -6.58 10.94 11.22
C ASN A 158 -7.18 12.23 10.68
N THR A 159 -8.18 12.75 11.37
CA THR A 159 -8.98 13.90 10.91
C THR A 159 -8.17 15.19 10.78
N GLU A 160 -7.07 15.31 11.55
CA GLU A 160 -6.14 16.44 11.54
C GLU A 160 -5.23 16.47 10.30
N VAL A 161 -5.02 15.32 9.62
CA VAL A 161 -4.20 15.26 8.42
C VAL A 161 -4.99 15.81 7.23
N ASN A 162 -4.39 16.74 6.49
CA ASN A 162 -5.00 17.23 5.26
C ASN A 162 -5.11 16.10 4.25
N ILE A 163 -6.27 15.92 3.63
CA ILE A 163 -6.54 14.86 2.67
C ILE A 163 -5.61 14.92 1.45
N GLU A 164 -5.18 16.12 1.07
CA GLU A 164 -4.22 16.33 -0.01
C GLU A 164 -2.82 15.77 0.31
N ASP A 165 -2.51 15.61 1.60
CA ASP A 165 -1.23 15.08 2.07
C ASP A 165 -1.27 13.56 2.29
N ILE A 166 -2.41 12.90 2.00
CA ILE A 166 -2.55 11.45 2.03
C ILE A 166 -2.40 10.92 0.60
N GLU A 167 -1.31 10.16 0.37
CA GLU A 167 -0.92 9.61 -0.93
C GLU A 167 -0.89 8.09 -0.90
N PRO A 168 -2.03 7.40 -1.09
CA PRO A 168 -2.00 5.95 -1.25
C PRO A 168 -1.36 5.57 -2.59
N ALA A 169 -0.55 4.52 -2.57
CA ALA A 169 0.21 4.10 -3.74
C ALA A 169 0.47 2.60 -3.78
N ILE A 170 0.71 2.09 -4.98
CA ILE A 170 1.21 0.74 -5.20
C ILE A 170 2.69 0.79 -5.56
N TYR A 171 3.49 -0.07 -4.93
CA TYR A 171 4.79 -0.45 -5.45
C TYR A 171 4.65 -1.69 -6.34
N GLY A 172 4.77 -1.49 -7.67
CA GLY A 172 4.76 -2.57 -8.65
C GLY A 172 6.15 -3.22 -8.73
N LEU A 173 6.36 -4.30 -7.98
CA LEU A 173 7.67 -4.92 -7.79
C LEU A 173 8.32 -5.49 -9.05
N LEU A 174 7.53 -5.81 -10.09
CA LEU A 174 8.05 -6.26 -11.39
C LEU A 174 8.57 -5.11 -12.26
N LYS A 175 8.29 -3.87 -11.91
CA LYS A 175 8.72 -2.71 -12.71
C LYS A 175 10.03 -2.15 -12.17
N VAL A 176 11.11 -2.43 -12.83
CA VAL A 176 12.48 -2.00 -12.42
C VAL A 176 12.63 -0.47 -12.46
N SER A 177 12.07 0.18 -13.49
CA SER A 177 12.11 1.64 -13.62
C SER A 177 10.78 2.24 -13.17
N ASN A 178 10.83 3.15 -12.19
CA ASN A 178 9.67 3.85 -11.65
C ASN A 178 8.55 2.89 -11.16
N PRO A 179 8.81 2.11 -10.09
CA PRO A 179 7.85 1.15 -9.54
C PRO A 179 6.72 1.78 -8.72
N PHE A 180 6.77 3.08 -8.46
CA PHE A 180 5.83 3.80 -7.63
C PHE A 180 4.63 4.31 -8.44
N PHE A 181 3.43 3.85 -8.08
CA PHE A 181 2.15 4.18 -8.72
C PHE A 181 1.21 4.81 -7.67
N PRO A 182 1.25 6.13 -7.48
CA PRO A 182 0.31 6.80 -6.60
C PRO A 182 -1.08 6.80 -7.21
N LEU A 183 -2.11 6.84 -6.35
CA LEU A 183 -3.48 7.09 -6.78
C LEU A 183 -3.53 8.44 -7.50
N LYS A 184 -4.00 8.44 -8.74
CA LYS A 184 -4.07 9.61 -9.61
C LYS A 184 -5.50 10.02 -9.86
N ASN A 185 -5.69 11.29 -10.14
CA ASN A 185 -6.95 11.86 -10.67
C ASN A 185 -6.73 12.48 -12.05
N CYS A 186 -7.81 12.63 -12.81
CA CYS A 186 -7.75 13.11 -14.19
C CYS A 186 -7.58 14.63 -14.34
N SER A 187 -7.77 15.42 -13.29
CA SER A 187 -7.75 16.87 -13.40
C SER A 187 -7.24 17.56 -12.12
N ASP A 188 -6.61 18.73 -12.32
CA ASP A 188 -6.20 19.60 -11.20
C ASP A 188 -7.40 20.16 -10.40
N ALA A 189 -8.61 20.04 -10.92
CA ALA A 189 -9.85 20.46 -10.28
C ALA A 189 -10.53 19.30 -9.51
N PHE A 190 -9.81 18.18 -9.29
CA PHE A 190 -10.35 17.06 -8.56
C PHE A 190 -10.55 17.43 -7.07
N ASP A 191 -11.76 17.24 -6.60
CA ASP A 191 -12.16 17.57 -5.23
C ASP A 191 -12.07 16.30 -4.35
N ASN A 192 -11.04 16.24 -3.51
CA ASN A 192 -10.85 15.11 -2.60
C ASN A 192 -11.90 15.06 -1.49
N ASP A 193 -12.44 16.19 -1.05
CA ASP A 193 -13.54 16.22 -0.04
C ASP A 193 -14.82 15.66 -0.66
N ALA A 194 -15.14 16.02 -1.91
CA ALA A 194 -16.26 15.43 -2.64
C ALA A 194 -16.09 13.92 -2.87
N LEU A 195 -14.85 13.43 -3.07
CA LEU A 195 -14.58 11.99 -3.11
C LEU A 195 -14.90 11.31 -1.77
N MET A 196 -14.56 11.94 -0.63
CA MET A 196 -14.87 11.38 0.69
C MET A 196 -16.37 11.32 0.94
N ASP A 197 -17.10 12.36 0.57
CA ASP A 197 -18.57 12.38 0.66
C ASP A 197 -19.21 11.28 -0.20
N THR A 198 -18.67 11.07 -1.42
CA THR A 198 -19.10 9.98 -2.30
C THR A 198 -18.83 8.62 -1.66
N CYS A 199 -17.66 8.42 -1.04
CA CYS A 199 -17.34 7.19 -0.31
C CYS A 199 -18.31 6.95 0.85
N ASP A 200 -18.59 7.98 1.67
CA ASP A 200 -19.54 7.86 2.78
C ASP A 200 -20.91 7.37 2.29
N ILE A 201 -21.47 8.01 1.28
CA ILE A 201 -22.77 7.66 0.71
C ILE A 201 -22.79 6.23 0.16
N GLN A 202 -21.81 5.89 -0.68
CA GLN A 202 -21.80 4.59 -1.37
C GLN A 202 -21.47 3.43 -0.43
N PHE A 203 -20.63 3.62 0.57
CA PHE A 203 -20.40 2.58 1.59
C PHE A 203 -21.64 2.36 2.45
N GLU A 204 -22.33 3.42 2.87
CA GLU A 204 -23.59 3.28 3.61
C GLU A 204 -24.65 2.55 2.79
N GLU A 205 -24.82 2.90 1.52
CA GLU A 205 -25.75 2.23 0.60
C GLU A 205 -25.41 0.74 0.44
N LEU A 206 -24.13 0.43 0.22
CA LEU A 206 -23.64 -0.94 0.12
C LEU A 206 -23.93 -1.74 1.39
N PHE A 207 -23.65 -1.18 2.57
CA PHE A 207 -23.88 -1.87 3.83
C PHE A 207 -25.37 -2.06 4.13
N ARG A 208 -26.23 -1.10 3.78
CA ARG A 208 -27.70 -1.28 3.85
C ARG A 208 -28.16 -2.41 2.94
N GLU A 209 -27.59 -2.51 1.74
CA GLU A 209 -27.90 -3.60 0.82
C GLU A 209 -27.45 -4.96 1.35
N ILE A 210 -26.22 -5.06 1.91
CA ILE A 210 -25.67 -6.30 2.51
C ILE A 210 -26.52 -6.76 3.71
N LEU A 211 -27.04 -5.82 4.52
CA LEU A 211 -27.86 -6.13 5.68
C LEU A 211 -29.32 -6.42 5.35
N ASP A 212 -29.79 -6.13 4.14
CA ASP A 212 -31.18 -6.40 3.74
C ASP A 212 -31.41 -7.88 3.49
N VAL A 213 -32.02 -8.55 4.45
CA VAL A 213 -32.35 -9.98 4.41
C VAL A 213 -33.29 -10.38 3.26
N ASN A 214 -33.91 -9.40 2.59
CA ASN A 214 -34.82 -9.66 1.45
C ASN A 214 -34.10 -9.61 0.11
N LYS A 215 -32.83 -9.18 0.07
CA LYS A 215 -32.00 -9.19 -1.13
C LYS A 215 -31.11 -10.43 -1.13
N PRO A 216 -31.27 -11.39 -2.06
CA PRO A 216 -30.31 -12.47 -2.23
C PRO A 216 -29.00 -11.94 -2.82
N PHE A 217 -27.86 -12.44 -2.33
CA PHE A 217 -26.55 -12.24 -2.94
C PHE A 217 -26.42 -13.00 -4.26
#